data_888d1f2cd762cd52f94f2b9e85a3373a
#
_entry.id   888d1f2cd762cd52f94f2b9e85a3373a
#
_cell.length_a   1.000
_cell.length_b   1.000
_cell.length_c   1.000
_cell.angle_alpha   90.00
_cell.angle_beta   90.00
_cell.angle_gamma   90.00
#
_symmetry.space_group_name_H-M   'P 1'
#
loop_
_entity.id
_entity.type
_entity.pdbx_description
1 polymer ?
#
loop_
_entity_poly.entity_id
_entity_poly.type
_entity_poly.pdbx_seq_one_letter_code
_entity_poly.pdbx_strand_id
1 'polypeptide(L)'
;SYMVDYLGSVVHRMPGTDDLTDERYGEYIATQYDVVAGQFPQAENEAVLVIGGNNDATDLLLAQLGFIEEYNFLSLFEKGESTADDYLTISFEDILSKEFTLYYNDSVYSQSTSMVYPFTYNGEKKSLDATENEGMKIKVSGILRLKDGLTYGCLSGGLNLTEQTVESYIAKNMQSKIVPWMNDPKNAITMEKDGQKITIYRSPSEYLNGYYYRYIDEGTGLEGYLTTDQSRALRSLGGDDSPNSISFYPKDFASKDKILSYLDAWNDSHDESERVTYTDTVGLMMGMVQTMLNAVTYVLVAFTAISLIVSSVMIGVITYVSVVERTKEIGVLRSL
;
A
#
# COMPACT_ATOMS: atom_id res chain seq x y z
N SER A 1 14.64 5.18 -14.69
CA SER A 1 15.11 6.32 -13.90
C SER A 1 15.21 5.91 -12.43
N TYR A 2 16.38 6.07 -11.81
CA TYR A 2 16.62 5.76 -10.39
C TYR A 2 15.65 6.46 -9.42
N MET A 3 15.04 7.55 -9.84
CA MET A 3 14.09 8.30 -9.03
C MET A 3 12.73 7.58 -8.87
N VAL A 4 12.25 6.89 -9.90
CA VAL A 4 10.95 6.20 -9.86
C VAL A 4 10.98 5.02 -8.88
N ASP A 5 12.10 4.29 -8.83
CA ASP A 5 12.30 3.18 -7.88
C ASP A 5 12.38 3.66 -6.42
N TYR A 6 12.77 4.92 -6.21
CA TYR A 6 12.93 5.51 -4.87
C TYR A 6 11.64 6.15 -4.35
N LEU A 7 10.74 6.60 -5.25
CA LEU A 7 9.57 7.41 -4.92
C LEU A 7 8.25 6.61 -4.91
N GLY A 8 8.32 5.33 -5.21
CA GLY A 8 7.18 4.43 -5.24
C GLY A 8 6.39 4.46 -6.55
N SER A 9 5.58 3.43 -6.76
CA SER A 9 4.69 3.33 -7.92
C SER A 9 3.53 4.30 -7.76
N VAL A 10 3.13 4.94 -8.86
CA VAL A 10 1.88 5.72 -8.94
C VAL A 10 0.74 4.89 -9.55
N VAL A 11 1.03 3.64 -9.91
CA VAL A 11 0.05 2.70 -10.43
C VAL A 11 -0.18 1.62 -9.39
N HIS A 12 -1.42 1.45 -8.97
CA HIS A 12 -1.84 0.58 -7.90
C HIS A 12 -2.97 -0.33 -8.38
N ARG A 13 -3.22 -1.41 -7.64
CA ARG A 13 -4.35 -2.30 -7.84
C ARG A 13 -5.46 -1.89 -6.86
N MET A 14 -6.70 -1.80 -7.34
CA MET A 14 -7.85 -1.59 -6.49
C MET A 14 -8.22 -2.87 -5.76
N PRO A 15 -8.63 -2.80 -4.48
CA PRO A 15 -9.36 -3.89 -3.87
C PRO A 15 -10.73 -4.05 -4.57
N GLY A 16 -11.10 -5.27 -4.85
CA GLY A 16 -12.37 -5.53 -5.53
C GLY A 16 -12.51 -6.98 -5.92
N THR A 17 -13.43 -7.23 -6.82
CA THR A 17 -13.63 -8.50 -7.47
C THR A 17 -13.12 -8.42 -8.92
N ASP A 18 -12.75 -9.54 -9.50
CA ASP A 18 -12.41 -9.70 -10.90
C ASP A 18 -13.63 -9.54 -11.84
N ASP A 19 -14.84 -9.61 -11.28
CA ASP A 19 -16.10 -9.46 -12.02
C ASP A 19 -16.63 -8.03 -11.88
N LEU A 20 -16.42 -7.21 -12.92
CA LEU A 20 -16.93 -5.82 -13.01
C LEU A 20 -18.45 -5.73 -13.04
N THR A 21 -19.16 -6.85 -13.27
CA THR A 21 -20.61 -6.91 -13.26
C THR A 21 -21.21 -7.25 -11.89
N ASP A 22 -20.37 -7.60 -10.90
CA ASP A 22 -20.81 -7.84 -9.53
C ASP A 22 -21.36 -6.55 -8.93
N GLU A 23 -22.59 -6.60 -8.40
CA GLU A 23 -23.24 -5.43 -7.76
C GLU A 23 -22.42 -4.87 -6.58
N ARG A 24 -21.56 -5.69 -5.95
CA ARG A 24 -20.68 -5.28 -4.88
C ARG A 24 -19.40 -4.61 -5.37
N TYR A 25 -19.15 -4.66 -6.69
CA TYR A 25 -18.00 -4.01 -7.29
C TYR A 25 -18.03 -2.50 -7.01
N GLY A 26 -16.99 -2.02 -6.38
CA GLY A 26 -16.91 -0.61 -6.01
C GLY A 26 -17.75 -0.18 -4.79
N GLU A 27 -18.69 -1.02 -4.28
CA GLU A 27 -19.50 -0.66 -3.11
C GLU A 27 -18.62 -0.28 -1.90
N TYR A 28 -17.62 -1.09 -1.60
CA TYR A 28 -16.70 -0.83 -0.51
C TYR A 28 -15.89 0.46 -0.72
N ILE A 29 -15.42 0.72 -1.94
CA ILE A 29 -14.68 1.93 -2.31
C ILE A 29 -15.60 3.15 -2.18
N ALA A 30 -16.85 3.04 -2.63
CA ALA A 30 -17.86 4.11 -2.56
C ALA A 30 -18.23 4.49 -1.11
N THR A 31 -17.98 3.62 -0.12
CA THR A 31 -18.13 4.00 1.29
C THR A 31 -17.10 5.03 1.73
N GLN A 32 -15.93 5.06 1.10
CA GLN A 32 -14.77 5.86 1.51
C GLN A 32 -14.44 7.00 0.56
N TYR A 33 -14.83 6.89 -0.71
CA TYR A 33 -14.48 7.86 -1.76
C TYR A 33 -15.72 8.44 -2.43
N ASP A 34 -15.60 9.72 -2.81
CA ASP A 34 -16.53 10.40 -3.71
C ASP A 34 -15.95 10.42 -5.12
N VAL A 35 -16.81 10.19 -6.10
CA VAL A 35 -16.50 10.41 -7.53
C VAL A 35 -16.65 11.90 -7.82
N VAL A 36 -15.53 12.63 -7.97
CA VAL A 36 -15.55 14.06 -8.27
C VAL A 36 -15.74 14.37 -9.75
N ALA A 37 -15.33 13.43 -10.61
CA ALA A 37 -15.57 13.50 -12.06
C ALA A 37 -15.56 12.09 -12.68
N GLY A 38 -16.25 11.90 -13.79
CA GLY A 38 -16.34 10.60 -14.48
C GLY A 38 -17.18 9.57 -13.72
N GLN A 39 -16.77 8.31 -13.78
CA GLN A 39 -17.46 7.17 -13.15
C GLN A 39 -16.48 6.08 -12.74
N PHE A 40 -16.93 5.12 -11.92
CA PHE A 40 -16.17 3.90 -11.66
C PHE A 40 -15.94 3.11 -12.96
N PRO A 41 -14.80 2.37 -13.06
CA PRO A 41 -14.49 1.55 -14.22
C PRO A 41 -15.63 0.58 -14.56
N GLN A 42 -15.95 0.50 -15.85
CA GLN A 42 -16.98 -0.39 -16.40
C GLN A 42 -16.37 -1.38 -17.40
N ALA A 43 -15.10 -1.20 -17.74
CA ALA A 43 -14.36 -2.02 -18.68
C ALA A 43 -12.94 -2.31 -18.16
N GLU A 44 -12.38 -3.41 -18.63
CA GLU A 44 -11.04 -3.89 -18.25
C GLU A 44 -9.93 -2.82 -18.45
N ASN A 45 -10.06 -2.00 -19.49
CA ASN A 45 -9.05 -0.97 -19.82
C ASN A 45 -9.32 0.39 -19.15
N GLU A 46 -10.11 0.43 -18.11
CA GLU A 46 -10.45 1.63 -17.35
C GLU A 46 -9.80 1.61 -15.97
N ALA A 47 -9.45 2.79 -15.47
CA ALA A 47 -8.86 2.99 -14.16
C ALA A 47 -9.40 4.24 -13.50
N VAL A 48 -9.23 4.36 -12.19
CA VAL A 48 -9.54 5.59 -11.45
C VAL A 48 -8.27 6.28 -10.98
N LEU A 49 -8.31 7.61 -11.00
CA LEU A 49 -7.27 8.45 -10.41
C LEU A 49 -7.72 8.91 -9.03
N VAL A 50 -6.93 8.62 -8.01
CA VAL A 50 -7.16 9.11 -6.65
C VAL A 50 -6.33 10.35 -6.40
N ILE A 51 -7.01 11.45 -6.03
CA ILE A 51 -6.42 12.76 -5.74
C ILE A 51 -6.58 13.12 -4.26
N GLY A 52 -5.88 14.16 -3.81
CA GLY A 52 -5.96 14.67 -2.45
C GLY A 52 -7.30 15.32 -2.09
N GLY A 53 -7.51 15.54 -0.80
CA GLY A 53 -8.79 16.04 -0.25
C GLY A 53 -9.20 17.42 -0.75
N ASN A 54 -8.23 18.27 -1.15
CA ASN A 54 -8.46 19.61 -1.67
C ASN A 54 -8.50 19.65 -3.22
N ASN A 55 -8.74 18.53 -3.88
CA ASN A 55 -8.59 18.36 -5.33
C ASN A 55 -7.16 18.66 -5.79
N ASP A 56 -6.18 18.30 -5.00
CA ASP A 56 -4.76 18.47 -5.23
C ASP A 56 -4.08 17.16 -5.58
N ALA A 57 -2.94 17.25 -6.22
CA ALA A 57 -2.06 16.14 -6.50
C ALA A 57 -0.62 16.59 -6.31
N THR A 58 0.27 15.68 -5.94
CA THR A 58 1.69 16.02 -5.82
C THR A 58 2.31 16.23 -7.20
N ASP A 59 3.27 17.15 -7.31
CA ASP A 59 4.02 17.39 -8.55
C ASP A 59 4.66 16.11 -9.07
N LEU A 60 5.11 15.24 -8.15
CA LEU A 60 5.65 13.93 -8.47
C LEU A 60 4.62 13.04 -9.19
N LEU A 61 3.40 12.95 -8.67
CA LEU A 61 2.32 12.19 -9.29
C LEU A 61 2.02 12.76 -10.69
N LEU A 62 1.92 14.07 -10.81
CA LEU A 62 1.65 14.74 -12.09
C LEU A 62 2.78 14.53 -13.11
N ALA A 63 4.04 14.54 -12.67
CA ALA A 63 5.18 14.26 -13.53
C ALA A 63 5.20 12.78 -13.99
N GLN A 64 4.98 11.85 -13.09
CA GLN A 64 4.93 10.42 -13.42
C GLN A 64 3.75 10.07 -14.35
N LEU A 65 2.64 10.77 -14.22
CA LEU A 65 1.49 10.67 -15.13
C LEU A 65 1.68 11.50 -16.43
N GLY A 66 2.82 12.20 -16.58
CA GLY A 66 3.16 12.95 -17.78
C GLY A 66 2.29 14.20 -17.99
N PHE A 67 1.80 14.82 -16.92
CA PHE A 67 1.19 16.15 -16.95
C PHE A 67 2.22 17.27 -16.82
N ILE A 68 3.40 16.97 -16.26
CA ILE A 68 4.55 17.86 -16.16
C ILE A 68 5.69 17.21 -16.94
N GLU A 69 6.37 17.99 -17.79
CA GLU A 69 7.56 17.50 -18.49
C GLU A 69 8.70 17.23 -17.49
N GLU A 70 9.46 16.15 -17.71
CA GLU A 70 10.54 15.70 -16.81
C GLU A 70 11.57 16.83 -16.50
N TYR A 71 11.87 17.67 -17.48
CA TYR A 71 12.76 18.82 -17.30
C TYR A 71 12.19 19.86 -16.33
N ASN A 72 10.88 20.14 -16.42
CA ASN A 72 10.21 21.10 -15.55
C ASN A 72 10.08 20.56 -14.12
N PHE A 73 9.91 19.25 -13.97
CA PHE A 73 9.86 18.61 -12.65
C PHE A 73 11.17 18.80 -11.85
N LEU A 74 12.33 18.60 -12.48
CA LEU A 74 13.62 18.81 -11.82
C LEU A 74 13.82 20.28 -11.41
N SER A 75 13.30 21.24 -12.19
CA SER A 75 13.40 22.66 -11.86
C SER A 75 12.57 23.07 -10.64
N LEU A 76 11.54 22.30 -10.28
CA LEU A 76 10.75 22.55 -9.07
C LEU A 76 11.57 22.31 -7.78
N PHE A 77 12.52 21.38 -7.79
CA PHE A 77 13.42 21.15 -6.65
C PHE A 77 14.49 22.25 -6.50
N GLU A 78 14.81 22.98 -7.55
CA GLU A 78 15.81 24.04 -7.51
C GLU A 78 15.25 25.40 -7.02
N LYS A 79 13.92 25.56 -7.08
CA LYS A 79 13.24 26.84 -6.83
C LYS A 79 12.90 27.10 -5.37
N GLY A 80 13.39 26.49 -4.38
CA GLY A 80 13.12 26.87 -2.98
C GLY A 80 11.62 27.00 -2.65
N GLU A 81 11.15 28.10 -2.15
CA GLU A 81 9.75 28.31 -1.78
C GLU A 81 8.83 28.51 -3.00
N SER A 82 7.78 27.67 -3.16
CA SER A 82 6.71 27.86 -4.15
C SER A 82 5.81 29.03 -3.76
N THR A 83 5.47 29.88 -4.72
CA THR A 83 4.43 30.90 -4.55
C THR A 83 3.09 30.38 -5.09
N ALA A 84 1.98 31.01 -4.70
CA ALA A 84 0.64 30.60 -5.15
C ALA A 84 0.48 30.60 -6.69
N ASP A 85 1.28 31.38 -7.39
CA ASP A 85 1.28 31.49 -8.85
C ASP A 85 2.06 30.34 -9.55
N ASP A 86 2.77 29.51 -8.80
CA ASP A 86 3.56 28.38 -9.31
C ASP A 86 2.74 27.08 -9.39
N TYR A 87 1.47 27.06 -8.94
CA TYR A 87 0.63 25.86 -8.99
C TYR A 87 0.11 25.60 -10.40
N LEU A 88 0.39 24.39 -10.88
CA LEU A 88 -0.19 23.89 -12.12
C LEU A 88 -1.66 23.53 -11.89
N THR A 89 -2.54 24.10 -12.71
CA THR A 89 -3.97 23.73 -12.72
C THR A 89 -4.28 22.85 -13.92
N ILE A 90 -4.78 21.64 -13.66
CA ILE A 90 -5.20 20.68 -14.68
C ILE A 90 -6.70 20.46 -14.54
N SER A 91 -7.43 20.55 -15.65
CA SER A 91 -8.87 20.30 -15.63
C SER A 91 -9.17 18.81 -15.46
N PHE A 92 -10.31 18.47 -14.85
CA PHE A 92 -10.74 17.07 -14.76
C PHE A 92 -11.02 16.48 -16.15
N GLU A 93 -11.43 17.28 -17.11
CA GLU A 93 -11.63 16.86 -18.50
C GLU A 93 -10.32 16.44 -19.16
N ASP A 94 -9.23 17.18 -18.96
CA ASP A 94 -7.90 16.81 -19.45
C ASP A 94 -7.43 15.49 -18.85
N ILE A 95 -7.69 15.27 -17.55
CA ILE A 95 -7.35 14.02 -16.87
C ILE A 95 -8.15 12.84 -17.46
N LEU A 96 -9.48 13.00 -17.60
CA LEU A 96 -10.36 11.94 -18.10
C LEU A 96 -10.12 11.64 -19.59
N SER A 97 -9.61 12.61 -20.36
CA SER A 97 -9.26 12.42 -21.77
C SER A 97 -7.92 11.71 -21.98
N LYS A 98 -7.09 11.62 -20.92
CA LYS A 98 -5.76 11.05 -21.02
C LYS A 98 -5.78 9.54 -21.09
N GLU A 99 -4.96 8.99 -21.98
CA GLU A 99 -4.75 7.56 -22.15
C GLU A 99 -3.31 7.22 -21.76
N PHE A 100 -3.14 6.16 -21.00
CA PHE A 100 -1.85 5.60 -20.61
C PHE A 100 -1.61 4.28 -21.33
N THR A 101 -0.34 3.93 -21.52
CA THR A 101 0.03 2.64 -22.09
C THR A 101 0.86 1.87 -21.08
N LEU A 102 0.35 0.70 -20.64
CA LEU A 102 1.11 -0.28 -19.90
C LEU A 102 1.82 -1.18 -20.90
N TYR A 103 3.08 -0.93 -21.16
CA TYR A 103 3.86 -1.71 -22.11
C TYR A 103 4.12 -3.12 -21.60
N TYR A 104 3.94 -4.11 -22.50
CA TYR A 104 4.29 -5.50 -22.20
C TYR A 104 5.81 -5.71 -22.23
N ASN A 105 6.27 -6.77 -21.57
CA ASN A 105 7.70 -7.08 -21.51
C ASN A 105 8.36 -7.16 -22.87
N ASP A 106 7.73 -7.80 -23.86
CA ASP A 106 8.30 -7.95 -25.21
C ASP A 106 8.43 -6.61 -25.98
N SER A 107 7.75 -5.55 -25.51
CA SER A 107 7.90 -4.21 -26.07
C SER A 107 9.07 -3.45 -25.50
N VAL A 108 9.43 -3.72 -24.23
CA VAL A 108 10.51 -3.00 -23.52
C VAL A 108 11.79 -3.83 -23.36
N TYR A 109 11.71 -5.15 -23.49
CA TYR A 109 12.87 -6.05 -23.46
C TYR A 109 13.09 -6.66 -24.83
N SER A 110 14.28 -6.54 -25.38
CA SER A 110 14.70 -7.20 -26.61
C SER A 110 15.80 -8.22 -26.34
N GLN A 111 15.84 -9.29 -27.13
CA GLN A 111 16.94 -10.26 -27.05
C GLN A 111 18.27 -9.60 -27.41
N SER A 112 19.28 -9.92 -26.61
CA SER A 112 20.65 -9.42 -26.76
C SER A 112 21.60 -10.56 -27.14
N THR A 113 22.69 -10.21 -27.81
CA THR A 113 23.82 -11.12 -28.08
C THR A 113 24.85 -11.10 -26.93
N SER A 114 24.59 -10.38 -25.86
CA SER A 114 25.47 -10.33 -24.69
C SER A 114 25.58 -11.70 -24.02
N MET A 115 26.80 -12.08 -23.68
CA MET A 115 27.07 -13.29 -22.92
C MET A 115 26.59 -13.20 -21.45
N VAL A 116 26.50 -11.96 -20.91
CA VAL A 116 26.11 -11.71 -19.52
C VAL A 116 24.61 -11.52 -19.41
N TYR A 117 24.02 -10.67 -20.25
CA TYR A 117 22.61 -10.32 -20.21
C TYR A 117 21.92 -10.69 -21.53
N PRO A 118 21.12 -11.75 -21.56
CA PRO A 118 20.42 -12.16 -22.78
C PRO A 118 19.29 -11.24 -23.22
N PHE A 119 18.90 -10.29 -22.36
CA PHE A 119 17.90 -9.27 -22.67
C PHE A 119 18.42 -7.88 -22.35
N THR A 120 18.10 -6.92 -23.25
CA THR A 120 18.37 -5.50 -23.06
C THR A 120 17.06 -4.77 -22.81
N TYR A 121 17.04 -3.91 -21.78
CA TYR A 121 15.90 -3.04 -21.49
C TYR A 121 15.97 -1.78 -22.37
N ASN A 122 14.88 -1.47 -23.07
CA ASN A 122 14.76 -0.33 -23.97
C ASN A 122 13.72 0.70 -23.51
N GLY A 123 13.08 0.49 -22.35
CA GLY A 123 11.99 1.31 -21.86
C GLY A 123 12.35 2.76 -21.52
N GLU A 124 13.66 3.07 -21.34
CA GLU A 124 14.14 4.44 -21.11
C GLU A 124 14.22 5.29 -22.38
N LYS A 125 14.10 4.67 -23.55
CA LYS A 125 14.13 5.43 -24.79
C LYS A 125 12.85 6.24 -24.93
N LYS A 126 12.96 7.57 -25.01
CA LYS A 126 11.85 8.53 -25.25
C LYS A 126 11.03 8.25 -26.52
N SER A 127 11.43 7.28 -27.33
CA SER A 127 10.83 6.89 -28.59
C SER A 127 10.36 5.43 -28.59
N LEU A 128 9.68 4.99 -27.54
CA LEU A 128 8.78 3.86 -27.70
C LEU A 128 7.65 4.35 -28.63
N ASP A 129 7.89 4.22 -29.92
CA ASP A 129 6.92 4.65 -30.94
C ASP A 129 5.62 3.86 -30.69
N ALA A 130 4.54 4.58 -30.41
CA ALA A 130 3.27 3.98 -30.01
C ALA A 130 2.66 3.06 -31.10
N THR A 131 3.21 3.08 -32.31
CA THR A 131 2.79 2.26 -33.44
C THR A 131 3.51 0.91 -33.53
N GLU A 132 4.69 0.76 -32.91
CA GLU A 132 5.49 -0.47 -32.97
C GLU A 132 5.50 -1.24 -31.64
N ASN A 133 5.08 -0.61 -30.54
CA ASN A 133 5.14 -1.20 -29.21
C ASN A 133 3.78 -1.66 -28.73
N GLU A 134 3.65 -2.96 -28.50
CA GLU A 134 2.44 -3.53 -27.91
C GLU A 134 2.35 -3.20 -26.42
N GLY A 135 1.19 -2.69 -26.02
CA GLY A 135 0.86 -2.40 -24.63
C GLY A 135 -0.65 -2.33 -24.44
N MET A 136 -1.07 -2.44 -23.19
CA MET A 136 -2.46 -2.26 -22.80
C MET A 136 -2.76 -0.78 -22.67
N LYS A 137 -3.78 -0.30 -23.37
CA LYS A 137 -4.27 1.09 -23.29
C LYS A 137 -5.20 1.23 -22.12
N ILE A 138 -4.88 2.15 -21.20
CA ILE A 138 -5.66 2.42 -19.99
C ILE A 138 -6.21 3.83 -20.06
N LYS A 139 -7.51 3.98 -19.84
CA LYS A 139 -8.20 5.26 -19.75
C LYS A 139 -8.56 5.58 -18.31
N VAL A 140 -8.48 6.84 -17.93
CA VAL A 140 -9.02 7.32 -16.66
C VAL A 140 -10.53 7.47 -16.83
N SER A 141 -11.32 6.57 -16.24
CA SER A 141 -12.78 6.62 -16.28
C SER A 141 -13.39 7.48 -15.18
N GLY A 142 -12.67 7.65 -14.07
CA GLY A 142 -13.12 8.44 -12.92
C GLY A 142 -11.99 9.02 -12.09
N ILE A 143 -12.32 10.11 -11.42
CA ILE A 143 -11.44 10.78 -10.46
C ILE A 143 -12.11 10.66 -9.10
N LEU A 144 -11.38 10.10 -8.14
CA LEU A 144 -11.86 9.83 -6.80
C LEU A 144 -11.15 10.70 -5.78
N ARG A 145 -11.89 11.11 -4.77
CA ARG A 145 -11.39 11.83 -3.61
C ARG A 145 -11.89 11.18 -2.33
N LEU A 146 -11.03 11.10 -1.32
CA LEU A 146 -11.42 10.60 -0.01
C LEU A 146 -12.55 11.48 0.57
N LYS A 147 -13.59 10.87 1.14
CA LYS A 147 -14.72 11.58 1.77
C LYS A 147 -14.26 12.43 2.93
N ASP A 148 -14.94 13.56 3.12
CA ASP A 148 -14.68 14.45 4.24
C ASP A 148 -14.77 13.71 5.59
N GLY A 149 -13.84 14.01 6.48
CA GLY A 149 -13.75 13.36 7.79
C GLY A 149 -12.99 12.03 7.83
N LEU A 150 -12.63 11.46 6.69
CA LEU A 150 -11.71 10.32 6.62
C LEU A 150 -10.27 10.81 6.43
N THR A 151 -9.33 10.14 7.10
CA THR A 151 -7.90 10.49 7.03
C THR A 151 -7.14 9.56 6.08
N TYR A 152 -7.67 8.36 5.85
CA TYR A 152 -7.11 7.35 4.95
C TYR A 152 -8.24 6.47 4.40
N GLY A 153 -7.97 5.82 3.29
CA GLY A 153 -8.89 4.89 2.62
C GLY A 153 -8.16 3.69 2.04
N CYS A 154 -8.90 2.83 1.36
CA CYS A 154 -8.37 1.58 0.81
C CYS A 154 -7.57 1.75 -0.49
N LEU A 155 -7.67 2.91 -1.16
CA LEU A 155 -6.93 3.20 -2.38
C LEU A 155 -5.70 4.06 -2.08
N SER A 156 -4.67 3.86 -2.87
CA SER A 156 -3.48 4.72 -2.86
C SER A 156 -3.66 5.91 -3.79
N GLY A 157 -2.99 7.03 -3.47
CA GLY A 157 -2.95 8.19 -4.36
C GLY A 157 -2.30 7.82 -5.70
N GLY A 158 -2.92 8.18 -6.81
CA GLY A 158 -2.47 7.84 -8.15
C GLY A 158 -3.47 7.02 -8.95
N LEU A 159 -2.98 6.34 -9.99
CA LEU A 159 -3.79 5.55 -10.90
C LEU A 159 -4.06 4.17 -10.29
N ASN A 160 -5.31 3.84 -10.08
CA ASN A 160 -5.72 2.56 -9.52
C ASN A 160 -6.44 1.72 -10.60
N LEU A 161 -5.84 0.57 -10.91
CA LEU A 161 -6.30 -0.39 -11.91
C LEU A 161 -7.27 -1.40 -11.29
N THR A 162 -8.22 -1.88 -12.10
CA THR A 162 -9.10 -2.99 -11.68
C THR A 162 -8.32 -4.29 -11.55
N GLU A 163 -8.84 -5.23 -10.76
CA GLU A 163 -8.32 -6.59 -10.66
C GLU A 163 -8.18 -7.23 -12.05
N GLN A 164 -9.25 -7.19 -12.83
CA GLN A 164 -9.29 -7.74 -14.17
C GLN A 164 -8.20 -7.17 -15.10
N THR A 165 -7.96 -5.84 -15.03
CA THR A 165 -6.87 -5.20 -15.78
C THR A 165 -5.52 -5.80 -15.41
N VAL A 166 -5.26 -5.93 -14.10
CA VAL A 166 -3.98 -6.44 -13.60
C VAL A 166 -3.77 -7.91 -13.98
N GLU A 167 -4.80 -8.74 -13.84
CA GLU A 167 -4.74 -10.16 -14.22
C GLU A 167 -4.48 -10.35 -15.71
N SER A 168 -5.20 -9.62 -16.56
CA SER A 168 -4.98 -9.65 -18.01
C SER A 168 -3.57 -9.19 -18.40
N TYR A 169 -3.06 -8.15 -17.73
CA TYR A 169 -1.70 -7.67 -17.95
C TYR A 169 -0.65 -8.71 -17.54
N ILE A 170 -0.83 -9.34 -16.38
CA ILE A 170 0.07 -10.43 -15.89
C ILE A 170 0.01 -11.62 -16.84
N ALA A 171 -1.19 -12.09 -17.20
CA ALA A 171 -1.36 -13.22 -18.08
C ALA A 171 -0.65 -13.03 -19.44
N LYS A 172 -0.66 -11.82 -19.98
CA LYS A 172 0.06 -11.48 -21.20
C LYS A 172 1.57 -11.46 -20.98
N ASN A 173 2.06 -10.90 -19.89
CA ASN A 173 3.50 -10.85 -19.58
C ASN A 173 4.10 -12.21 -19.24
N MET A 174 3.34 -13.11 -18.64
CA MET A 174 3.78 -14.51 -18.42
C MET A 174 4.14 -15.24 -19.72
N GLN A 175 3.56 -14.82 -20.85
CA GLN A 175 3.84 -15.38 -22.19
C GLN A 175 4.98 -14.65 -22.91
N SER A 176 5.57 -13.59 -22.34
CA SER A 176 6.69 -12.85 -22.92
C SER A 176 7.94 -13.75 -23.05
N LYS A 177 8.93 -13.32 -23.83
CA LYS A 177 10.16 -14.10 -24.04
C LYS A 177 11.05 -14.14 -22.81
N ILE A 178 11.06 -13.11 -22.01
CA ILE A 178 11.93 -12.99 -20.82
C ILE A 178 11.47 -13.90 -19.67
N VAL A 179 10.17 -14.00 -19.43
CA VAL A 179 9.63 -14.80 -18.31
C VAL A 179 9.84 -16.29 -18.45
N PRO A 180 9.50 -16.96 -19.59
CA PRO A 180 9.85 -18.36 -19.82
C PRO A 180 11.36 -18.62 -19.81
N TRP A 181 12.17 -17.66 -20.27
CA TRP A 181 13.63 -17.81 -20.18
C TRP A 181 14.08 -17.85 -18.71
N MET A 182 13.54 -17.03 -17.84
CA MET A 182 13.85 -17.04 -16.40
C MET A 182 13.42 -18.34 -15.72
N ASN A 183 12.33 -18.93 -16.17
CA ASN A 183 11.80 -20.18 -15.64
C ASN A 183 12.41 -21.45 -16.27
N ASP A 184 13.22 -21.33 -17.34
CA ASP A 184 13.87 -22.47 -17.95
C ASP A 184 14.99 -22.99 -17.04
N PRO A 185 14.94 -24.27 -16.58
CA PRO A 185 15.99 -24.87 -15.75
C PRO A 185 17.38 -24.82 -16.35
N LYS A 186 17.51 -24.67 -17.68
CA LYS A 186 18.80 -24.53 -18.36
C LYS A 186 19.50 -23.22 -18.05
N ASN A 187 18.76 -22.19 -17.64
CA ASN A 187 19.26 -20.88 -17.29
C ASN A 187 19.53 -20.74 -15.78
N ALA A 188 19.32 -21.83 -15.02
CA ALA A 188 19.62 -21.95 -13.61
C ALA A 188 20.75 -22.95 -13.39
N ILE A 189 21.56 -22.74 -12.37
CA ILE A 189 22.68 -23.60 -11.96
C ILE A 189 22.30 -24.23 -10.63
N THR A 190 22.25 -25.57 -10.59
CA THR A 190 22.08 -26.29 -9.32
C THR A 190 23.45 -26.69 -8.80
N MET A 191 23.76 -26.32 -7.57
CA MET A 191 25.00 -26.67 -6.88
C MET A 191 24.71 -27.26 -5.51
N GLU A 192 25.65 -28.01 -4.97
CA GLU A 192 25.59 -28.50 -3.59
C GLU A 192 26.41 -27.56 -2.69
N LYS A 193 25.78 -27.04 -1.65
CA LYS A 193 26.43 -26.22 -0.63
C LYS A 193 25.99 -26.74 0.74
N ASP A 194 26.97 -27.06 1.59
CA ASP A 194 26.75 -27.56 2.97
C ASP A 194 25.82 -28.81 3.02
N GLY A 195 25.89 -29.70 1.99
CA GLY A 195 25.06 -30.89 1.88
C GLY A 195 23.64 -30.62 1.40
N GLN A 196 23.30 -29.39 1.01
CA GLN A 196 22.01 -29.02 0.44
C GLN A 196 22.15 -28.62 -1.03
N LYS A 197 21.19 -29.08 -1.85
CA LYS A 197 21.07 -28.63 -3.25
C LYS A 197 20.44 -27.24 -3.27
N ILE A 198 21.19 -26.29 -3.77
CA ILE A 198 20.69 -24.90 -4.01
C ILE A 198 20.65 -24.64 -5.50
N THR A 199 19.64 -23.91 -5.94
CA THR A 199 19.51 -23.45 -7.32
C THR A 199 19.85 -21.97 -7.37
N ILE A 200 20.71 -21.59 -8.30
CA ILE A 200 21.14 -20.21 -8.53
C ILE A 200 20.61 -19.79 -9.89
N TYR A 201 19.99 -18.64 -9.95
CA TYR A 201 19.37 -18.06 -11.14
C TYR A 201 20.20 -16.89 -11.64
N ARG A 202 20.37 -16.81 -12.96
CA ARG A 202 21.08 -15.70 -13.62
C ARG A 202 20.12 -14.56 -13.88
N SER A 203 20.61 -13.31 -13.74
CA SER A 203 19.85 -12.14 -14.16
C SER A 203 19.66 -12.13 -15.68
N PRO A 204 18.43 -11.94 -16.17
CA PRO A 204 18.19 -11.86 -17.61
C PRO A 204 18.59 -10.52 -18.23
N SER A 205 18.64 -9.44 -17.45
CA SER A 205 18.89 -8.07 -17.92
C SER A 205 19.64 -7.23 -16.88
N GLU A 206 20.42 -6.26 -17.35
CA GLU A 206 21.08 -5.26 -16.51
C GLU A 206 20.10 -4.44 -15.69
N TYR A 207 18.92 -4.15 -16.23
CA TYR A 207 17.85 -3.44 -15.52
C TYR A 207 17.38 -4.15 -14.25
N LEU A 208 17.49 -5.48 -14.20
CA LEU A 208 17.04 -6.30 -13.07
C LEU A 208 18.13 -6.56 -12.02
N ASN A 209 19.30 -5.96 -12.11
CA ASN A 209 20.42 -6.19 -11.19
C ASN A 209 20.07 -5.95 -9.73
N GLY A 210 19.14 -5.03 -9.41
CA GLY A 210 18.69 -4.76 -8.05
C GLY A 210 18.09 -5.97 -7.30
N TYR A 211 17.74 -7.03 -8.02
CA TYR A 211 17.21 -8.28 -7.46
C TYR A 211 18.24 -9.39 -7.37
N TYR A 212 19.48 -9.17 -7.84
CA TYR A 212 20.54 -10.16 -7.95
C TYR A 212 21.82 -9.65 -7.34
N TYR A 213 22.65 -10.58 -6.83
CA TYR A 213 23.97 -10.27 -6.29
C TYR A 213 25.04 -10.32 -7.39
N ARG A 214 25.95 -9.36 -7.35
CA ARG A 214 27.11 -9.34 -8.25
C ARG A 214 27.99 -10.56 -8.01
N TYR A 215 28.39 -11.23 -9.09
CA TYR A 215 29.27 -12.37 -9.10
C TYR A 215 30.38 -12.13 -10.14
N ILE A 216 31.61 -12.50 -9.82
CA ILE A 216 32.73 -12.52 -10.75
C ILE A 216 33.19 -13.98 -10.87
N ASP A 217 33.13 -14.53 -12.07
CA ASP A 217 33.64 -15.86 -12.35
C ASP A 217 35.17 -15.86 -12.29
N GLU A 218 35.73 -16.61 -11.33
CA GLU A 218 37.18 -16.64 -11.09
C GLU A 218 37.98 -17.25 -12.25
N GLY A 219 37.35 -18.10 -13.06
CA GLY A 219 38.00 -18.76 -14.19
C GLY A 219 38.07 -17.93 -15.46
N THR A 220 37.03 -17.14 -15.72
CA THR A 220 36.88 -16.33 -16.94
C THR A 220 37.06 -14.84 -16.69
N GLY A 221 36.98 -14.39 -15.44
CA GLY A 221 36.98 -12.97 -15.08
C GLY A 221 35.71 -12.23 -15.50
N LEU A 222 34.67 -12.93 -15.99
CA LEU A 222 33.42 -12.31 -16.40
C LEU A 222 32.56 -12.00 -15.19
N GLU A 223 31.99 -10.79 -15.23
CA GLU A 223 31.03 -10.35 -14.24
C GLU A 223 29.63 -10.86 -14.60
N GLY A 224 28.93 -11.36 -13.61
CA GLY A 224 27.55 -11.79 -13.72
C GLY A 224 26.74 -11.39 -12.49
N TYR A 225 25.43 -11.63 -12.55
CA TYR A 225 24.51 -11.36 -11.44
C TYR A 225 23.64 -12.58 -11.18
N LEU A 226 23.65 -13.06 -9.95
CA LEU A 226 23.03 -14.31 -9.51
C LEU A 226 22.15 -14.09 -8.28
N THR A 227 21.09 -14.89 -8.15
CA THR A 227 20.27 -14.98 -6.95
C THR A 227 19.86 -16.42 -6.66
N THR A 228 19.58 -16.73 -5.41
CA THR A 228 18.91 -17.97 -5.00
C THR A 228 17.39 -17.83 -5.01
N ASP A 229 16.86 -16.61 -5.04
CA ASP A 229 15.44 -16.28 -5.10
C ASP A 229 15.19 -15.27 -6.22
N GLN A 230 14.56 -15.73 -7.30
CA GLN A 230 14.20 -14.86 -8.42
C GLN A 230 12.71 -14.43 -8.39
N SER A 231 11.92 -14.89 -7.41
CA SER A 231 10.47 -14.63 -7.37
C SER A 231 10.16 -13.13 -7.42
N ARG A 232 10.97 -12.31 -6.73
CA ARG A 232 10.79 -10.86 -6.72
C ARG A 232 11.02 -10.24 -8.10
N ALA A 233 12.03 -10.69 -8.82
CA ALA A 233 12.30 -10.23 -10.19
C ALA A 233 11.22 -10.72 -11.16
N LEU A 234 10.74 -11.96 -11.03
CA LEU A 234 9.62 -12.47 -11.80
C LEU A 234 8.35 -11.65 -11.59
N ARG A 235 8.00 -11.37 -10.33
CA ARG A 235 6.83 -10.52 -10.02
C ARG A 235 6.94 -9.12 -10.63
N SER A 236 8.12 -8.51 -10.63
CA SER A 236 8.31 -7.19 -11.24
C SER A 236 8.10 -7.18 -12.76
N LEU A 237 8.18 -8.35 -13.39
CA LEU A 237 7.89 -8.55 -14.81
C LEU A 237 6.49 -9.10 -15.10
N GLY A 238 5.63 -9.23 -14.06
CA GLY A 238 4.37 -9.94 -14.21
C GLY A 238 4.55 -11.41 -14.62
N GLY A 239 5.65 -12.05 -14.20
CA GLY A 239 5.99 -13.42 -14.52
C GLY A 239 5.60 -14.44 -13.44
N ASP A 240 4.99 -13.99 -12.38
CA ASP A 240 4.50 -14.77 -11.24
C ASP A 240 3.17 -14.15 -10.79
N ASP A 241 2.10 -14.92 -10.86
CA ASP A 241 0.75 -14.55 -10.44
C ASP A 241 0.48 -14.82 -8.95
N SER A 242 1.44 -15.43 -8.26
CA SER A 242 1.31 -15.71 -6.83
C SER A 242 1.17 -14.43 -6.03
N PRO A 243 0.14 -14.29 -5.20
CA PRO A 243 -0.04 -13.08 -4.40
C PRO A 243 1.08 -12.95 -3.37
N ASN A 244 1.67 -11.76 -3.30
CA ASN A 244 2.65 -11.44 -2.26
C ASN A 244 1.97 -11.17 -0.90
N SER A 245 0.76 -10.65 -0.95
CA SER A 245 -0.09 -10.40 0.22
C SER A 245 -1.56 -10.44 -0.20
N ILE A 246 -2.41 -10.85 0.73
CA ILE A 246 -3.86 -10.84 0.56
C ILE A 246 -4.43 -9.93 1.64
N SER A 247 -5.24 -8.95 1.23
CA SER A 247 -5.90 -8.03 2.16
C SER A 247 -7.39 -8.33 2.22
N PHE A 248 -7.91 -8.51 3.43
CA PHE A 248 -9.33 -8.70 3.68
C PHE A 248 -9.94 -7.40 4.21
N TYR A 249 -11.06 -7.00 3.65
CA TYR A 249 -11.82 -5.81 4.04
C TYR A 249 -13.18 -6.22 4.60
N PRO A 250 -13.25 -6.67 5.87
CA PRO A 250 -14.51 -7.10 6.47
C PRO A 250 -15.46 -5.92 6.67
N LYS A 251 -16.77 -6.14 6.45
CA LYS A 251 -17.79 -5.11 6.58
C LYS A 251 -18.07 -4.69 8.04
N ASP A 252 -17.74 -5.55 8.99
CA ASP A 252 -17.96 -5.34 10.43
C ASP A 252 -16.98 -6.16 11.28
N PHE A 253 -16.93 -5.87 12.59
CA PHE A 253 -16.06 -6.56 13.54
C PHE A 253 -16.39 -8.05 13.67
N ALA A 254 -17.67 -8.43 13.61
CA ALA A 254 -18.06 -9.83 13.71
C ALA A 254 -17.57 -10.66 12.52
N SER A 255 -17.57 -10.07 11.32
CA SER A 255 -17.00 -10.69 10.13
C SER A 255 -15.47 -10.77 10.22
N LYS A 256 -14.81 -9.73 10.75
CA LYS A 256 -13.37 -9.75 11.03
C LYS A 256 -13.00 -10.89 11.98
N ASP A 257 -13.70 -11.01 13.12
CA ASP A 257 -13.41 -12.04 14.12
C ASP A 257 -13.59 -13.46 13.58
N LYS A 258 -14.54 -13.66 12.65
CA LYS A 258 -14.69 -14.95 11.94
C LYS A 258 -13.50 -15.27 11.06
N ILE A 259 -12.99 -14.27 10.32
CA ILE A 259 -11.80 -14.46 9.48
C ILE A 259 -10.59 -14.83 10.35
N LEU A 260 -10.36 -14.10 11.44
CA LEU A 260 -9.25 -14.38 12.36
C LEU A 260 -9.37 -15.78 12.96
N SER A 261 -10.57 -16.14 13.44
CA SER A 261 -10.81 -17.47 14.01
C SER A 261 -10.56 -18.60 12.99
N TYR A 262 -10.86 -18.37 11.71
CA TYR A 262 -10.57 -19.32 10.64
C TYR A 262 -9.07 -19.47 10.40
N LEU A 263 -8.34 -18.35 10.35
CA LEU A 263 -6.89 -18.35 10.16
C LEU A 263 -6.16 -19.00 11.34
N ASP A 264 -6.63 -18.74 12.57
CA ASP A 264 -6.08 -19.37 13.77
C ASP A 264 -6.32 -20.89 13.76
N ALA A 265 -7.53 -21.33 13.42
CA ALA A 265 -7.86 -22.75 13.32
C ALA A 265 -7.04 -23.45 12.22
N TRP A 266 -6.76 -22.76 11.12
CA TRP A 266 -5.85 -23.25 10.08
C TRP A 266 -4.45 -23.43 10.64
N ASN A 267 -3.91 -22.41 11.29
CA ASN A 267 -2.55 -22.43 11.84
C ASN A 267 -2.37 -23.47 12.94
N ASP A 268 -3.42 -23.76 13.72
CA ASP A 268 -3.39 -24.78 14.77
C ASP A 268 -3.40 -26.21 14.20
N SER A 269 -3.92 -26.39 12.97
CA SER A 269 -4.07 -27.69 12.33
C SER A 269 -2.96 -28.02 11.31
N HIS A 270 -2.04 -27.08 11.03
CA HIS A 270 -1.00 -27.23 10.02
C HIS A 270 0.41 -27.02 10.60
N ASP A 271 1.39 -27.62 9.94
CA ASP A 271 2.81 -27.49 10.30
C ASP A 271 3.31 -26.04 10.11
N GLU A 272 4.41 -25.69 10.78
CA GLU A 272 4.98 -24.34 10.79
C GLU A 272 5.26 -23.78 9.38
N SER A 273 5.59 -24.63 8.43
CA SER A 273 5.87 -24.26 7.02
C SER A 273 4.60 -23.89 6.22
N GLU A 274 3.41 -24.30 6.70
CA GLU A 274 2.12 -24.05 6.05
C GLU A 274 1.28 -22.99 6.76
N ARG A 275 1.81 -22.43 7.86
CA ARG A 275 1.11 -21.39 8.64
C ARG A 275 1.03 -20.07 7.89
N VAL A 276 -0.14 -19.46 7.99
CA VAL A 276 -0.41 -18.14 7.45
C VAL A 276 -0.02 -17.07 8.47
N THR A 277 0.90 -16.19 8.08
CA THR A 277 1.23 -15.01 8.87
C THR A 277 0.29 -13.87 8.49
N TYR A 278 -0.41 -13.30 9.45
CA TYR A 278 -1.33 -12.20 9.21
C TYR A 278 -1.15 -11.05 10.20
N THR A 279 -1.63 -9.87 9.84
CA THR A 279 -1.63 -8.68 10.69
C THR A 279 -3.05 -8.14 10.79
N ASP A 280 -3.61 -8.07 11.99
CA ASP A 280 -4.89 -7.40 12.27
C ASP A 280 -4.65 -5.91 12.54
N THR A 281 -4.60 -5.11 11.49
CA THR A 281 -4.39 -3.66 11.58
C THR A 281 -5.52 -2.96 12.36
N VAL A 282 -6.77 -3.41 12.16
CA VAL A 282 -7.94 -2.85 12.87
C VAL A 282 -7.87 -3.18 14.37
N GLY A 283 -7.52 -4.42 14.72
CA GLY A 283 -7.32 -4.83 16.10
C GLY A 283 -6.21 -4.05 16.81
N LEU A 284 -5.09 -3.81 16.12
CA LEU A 284 -4.00 -2.99 16.65
C LEU A 284 -4.46 -1.54 16.93
N MET A 285 -5.19 -0.92 15.99
CA MET A 285 -5.74 0.44 16.17
C MET A 285 -6.75 0.48 17.34
N MET A 286 -7.64 -0.48 17.40
CA MET A 286 -8.63 -0.56 18.49
C MET A 286 -7.97 -0.80 19.85
N GLY A 287 -6.89 -1.57 19.91
CA GLY A 287 -6.08 -1.76 21.11
C GLY A 287 -5.45 -0.43 21.61
N MET A 288 -4.96 0.41 20.70
CA MET A 288 -4.46 1.75 21.06
C MET A 288 -5.58 2.64 21.60
N VAL A 289 -6.74 2.69 20.93
CA VAL A 289 -7.91 3.46 21.38
C VAL A 289 -8.38 2.97 22.76
N GLN A 290 -8.46 1.66 22.97
CA GLN A 290 -8.87 1.09 24.27
C GLN A 290 -7.87 1.45 25.38
N THR A 291 -6.58 1.44 25.08
CA THR A 291 -5.54 1.84 26.03
C THR A 291 -5.71 3.31 26.45
N MET A 292 -5.98 4.18 25.46
CA MET A 292 -6.24 5.61 25.71
C MET A 292 -7.50 5.83 26.55
N LEU A 293 -8.60 5.14 26.22
CA LEU A 293 -9.84 5.19 26.99
C LEU A 293 -9.64 4.70 28.43
N ASN A 294 -8.90 3.61 28.62
CA ASN A 294 -8.58 3.10 29.95
C ASN A 294 -7.77 4.12 30.76
N ALA A 295 -6.78 4.78 30.16
CA ALA A 295 -5.99 5.83 30.82
C ALA A 295 -6.88 6.99 31.28
N VAL A 296 -7.77 7.50 30.41
CA VAL A 296 -8.74 8.55 30.76
C VAL A 296 -9.66 8.08 31.87
N THR A 297 -10.17 6.86 31.79
CA THR A 297 -11.05 6.28 32.82
C THR A 297 -10.35 6.19 34.17
N TYR A 298 -9.10 5.73 34.24
CA TYR A 298 -8.34 5.68 35.49
C TYR A 298 -8.13 7.08 36.11
N VAL A 299 -7.85 8.08 35.28
CA VAL A 299 -7.73 9.47 35.76
C VAL A 299 -9.05 9.96 36.35
N LEU A 300 -10.17 9.74 35.68
CA LEU A 300 -11.50 10.12 36.16
C LEU A 300 -11.86 9.42 37.47
N VAL A 301 -11.58 8.12 37.56
CA VAL A 301 -11.81 7.33 38.79
C VAL A 301 -10.96 7.88 39.94
N ALA A 302 -9.68 8.21 39.68
CA ALA A 302 -8.80 8.78 40.69
C ALA A 302 -9.34 10.15 41.22
N PHE A 303 -9.76 11.05 40.30
CA PHE A 303 -10.36 12.33 40.71
C PHE A 303 -11.66 12.16 41.50
N THR A 304 -12.49 11.21 41.08
CA THR A 304 -13.74 10.90 41.80
C THR A 304 -13.47 10.36 43.20
N ALA A 305 -12.49 9.45 43.34
CA ALA A 305 -12.09 8.89 44.63
C ALA A 305 -11.53 9.99 45.57
N ILE A 306 -10.66 10.88 45.07
CA ILE A 306 -10.13 12.00 45.85
C ILE A 306 -11.27 12.92 46.29
N SER A 307 -12.19 13.26 45.40
CA SER A 307 -13.35 14.12 45.72
C SER A 307 -14.25 13.50 46.81
N LEU A 308 -14.46 12.17 46.74
CA LEU A 308 -15.24 11.43 47.73
C LEU A 308 -14.57 11.44 49.10
N ILE A 309 -13.24 11.22 49.15
CA ILE A 309 -12.46 11.28 50.38
C ILE A 309 -12.55 12.69 51.00
N VAL A 310 -12.31 13.74 50.23
CA VAL A 310 -12.39 15.12 50.70
C VAL A 310 -13.79 15.45 51.24
N SER A 311 -14.84 15.06 50.52
CA SER A 311 -16.23 15.26 50.93
C SER A 311 -16.54 14.52 52.25
N SER A 312 -16.07 13.30 52.39
CA SER A 312 -16.26 12.48 53.59
C SER A 312 -15.57 13.10 54.82
N VAL A 313 -14.33 13.58 54.64
CA VAL A 313 -13.58 14.27 55.71
C VAL A 313 -14.30 15.56 56.10
N MET A 314 -14.75 16.36 55.11
CA MET A 314 -15.46 17.63 55.38
C MET A 314 -16.77 17.39 56.16
N ILE A 315 -17.58 16.35 55.78
CA ILE A 315 -18.78 15.98 56.50
C ILE A 315 -18.43 15.58 57.95
N GLY A 316 -17.34 14.80 58.11
CA GLY A 316 -16.87 14.41 59.45
C GLY A 316 -16.51 15.59 60.33
N VAL A 317 -15.77 16.56 59.76
CA VAL A 317 -15.39 17.79 60.49
C VAL A 317 -16.58 18.64 60.86
N ILE A 318 -17.53 18.86 59.93
CA ILE A 318 -18.75 19.64 60.21
C ILE A 318 -19.60 18.95 61.30
N THR A 319 -19.77 17.66 61.20
CA THR A 319 -20.49 16.86 62.20
C THR A 319 -19.83 16.95 63.56
N TYR A 320 -18.51 16.80 63.63
CA TYR A 320 -17.73 16.92 64.84
C TYR A 320 -17.91 18.29 65.52
N VAL A 321 -17.71 19.38 64.73
CA VAL A 321 -17.90 20.77 65.24
C VAL A 321 -19.31 20.97 65.77
N SER A 322 -20.35 20.54 65.03
CA SER A 322 -21.73 20.69 65.46
C SER A 322 -22.05 19.94 66.77
N VAL A 323 -21.46 18.74 66.96
CA VAL A 323 -21.62 17.98 68.22
C VAL A 323 -20.92 18.68 69.37
N VAL A 324 -19.72 19.21 69.19
CA VAL A 324 -18.96 19.91 70.22
C VAL A 324 -19.65 21.19 70.63
N GLU A 325 -20.20 22.00 69.71
CA GLU A 325 -20.98 23.20 70.02
C GLU A 325 -22.24 22.86 70.83
N ARG A 326 -23.03 21.87 70.43
CA ARG A 326 -24.21 21.43 71.18
C ARG A 326 -23.88 20.90 72.58
N THR A 327 -22.75 20.20 72.70
CA THR A 327 -22.29 19.72 74.02
C THR A 327 -21.99 20.87 74.97
N LYS A 328 -21.39 21.95 74.48
CA LYS A 328 -21.19 23.19 75.25
C LYS A 328 -22.48 23.83 75.65
N GLU A 329 -23.45 23.98 74.75
CA GLU A 329 -24.77 24.54 75.06
C GLU A 329 -25.52 23.72 76.11
N ILE A 330 -25.51 22.41 76.02
CA ILE A 330 -26.09 21.51 76.97
C ILE A 330 -25.41 21.61 78.37
N GLY A 331 -24.08 21.74 78.32
CA GLY A 331 -23.27 21.96 79.54
C GLY A 331 -23.65 23.22 80.29
N VAL A 332 -23.87 24.35 79.60
CA VAL A 332 -24.29 25.61 80.16
C VAL A 332 -25.73 25.53 80.73
N LEU A 333 -26.65 24.90 79.99
CA LEU A 333 -28.04 24.67 80.43
C LEU A 333 -28.14 23.74 81.66
N ARG A 334 -27.19 22.87 81.93
CA ARG A 334 -27.13 21.99 83.05
C ARG A 334 -26.51 22.62 84.31
N SER A 335 -25.80 23.73 84.14
CA SER A 335 -25.12 24.52 85.19
C SER A 335 -25.94 25.67 85.74
N LEU A 336 -27.13 25.93 85.17
CA LEU A 336 -28.15 26.82 85.60
C LEU A 336 -29.24 26.05 86.42
#